data_45d2e9bbf13af512ef7353e89b964269
#
_entry.id   45d2e9bbf13af512ef7353e89b964269
#
_cell.length_a   1.000
_cell.length_b   1.000
_cell.length_c   1.000
_cell.angle_alpha   90.00
_cell.angle_beta   90.00
_cell.angle_gamma   90.00
#
_symmetry.space_group_name_H-M   'P 1'
#
loop_
_entity.id
_entity.type
_entity.pdbx_description
1 polymer ?
#
loop_
_entity_poly.entity_id
_entity_poly.type
_entity_poly.pdbx_seq_one_letter_code
_entity_poly.pdbx_strand_id
1 'polypeptide(L)'
;MFILRSSIMVMISTRGKDKDTLSNAILKGLALDGGLYVPQSFTKVNFNSNDYKTLAKEALSQFFKGDELEDELDSLIEKAFNFTSPLHFLNDGKAATLELFHGPTAAFKDFGARFLAFSTEALLKKRGGHLTILVATSGDTGSAVASAFYKREGIRVKILFPKGGISPRQKKLLTIWGENIESYEVNGTFDDCQKMVKDAFNDKDYKEKYALSSANSINIARLLPQMTYYVYSSVLYFNKTGVKPLFIIPSGNVGNATAAYYALTIGAPIERIVLAQNANRPVVDYIRDGVYTPRGSIKTLANAMDVGSPSNIERLFNLYPTLDEFKAHVDAYSVTDDEILSTIKSTYESENYIICPHTACAKKVYDDHFKGKNAIIVSTADPAKFENVIDKAIGVKPDLPHSLDELLKRDEVYKNIEKGYKNLFL
;
A
#
# COMPACT_ATOMS: atom_id res chain seq x y z
N MET A 1 -28.64 -35.53 -4.25
CA MET A 1 -27.25 -35.06 -4.33
C MET A 1 -27.24 -33.58 -3.92
N PHE A 2 -27.07 -33.32 -2.62
CA PHE A 2 -26.96 -31.94 -2.12
C PHE A 2 -25.61 -31.41 -2.57
N ILE A 3 -25.62 -30.51 -3.55
CA ILE A 3 -24.46 -29.66 -3.84
C ILE A 3 -24.26 -28.81 -2.60
N LEU A 4 -23.25 -29.11 -1.80
CA LEU A 4 -22.74 -28.24 -0.78
C LEU A 4 -22.41 -26.89 -1.46
N ARG A 5 -23.29 -25.88 -1.33
CA ARG A 5 -22.94 -24.52 -1.68
C ARG A 5 -21.70 -24.20 -0.85
N SER A 6 -20.57 -24.06 -1.53
CA SER A 6 -19.35 -23.59 -0.89
C SER A 6 -19.69 -22.28 -0.17
N SER A 7 -19.42 -22.21 1.12
CA SER A 7 -19.73 -21.03 1.92
C SER A 7 -19.04 -19.79 1.33
N ILE A 8 -19.82 -18.76 1.04
CA ILE A 8 -19.32 -17.46 0.56
C ILE A 8 -18.33 -16.91 1.59
N MET A 9 -17.19 -16.40 1.13
CA MET A 9 -16.25 -15.71 2.00
C MET A 9 -16.89 -14.40 2.49
N VAL A 10 -16.91 -14.21 3.79
CA VAL A 10 -17.47 -13.03 4.45
C VAL A 10 -16.34 -12.09 4.88
N MET A 11 -16.50 -10.81 4.60
CA MET A 11 -15.70 -9.74 5.18
C MET A 11 -16.37 -9.25 6.45
N ILE A 12 -15.63 -9.17 7.55
CA ILE A 12 -16.12 -8.67 8.83
C ILE A 12 -15.42 -7.35 9.18
N SER A 13 -16.11 -6.47 9.90
CA SER A 13 -15.50 -5.27 10.45
C SER A 13 -14.57 -5.62 11.61
N THR A 14 -13.42 -4.97 11.71
CA THR A 14 -12.53 -5.02 12.87
C THR A 14 -13.22 -4.62 14.18
N ARG A 15 -14.34 -3.88 14.11
CA ARG A 15 -15.17 -3.48 15.26
C ARG A 15 -16.37 -4.40 15.50
N GLY A 16 -16.53 -5.41 14.66
CA GLY A 16 -17.45 -6.53 14.86
C GLY A 16 -18.93 -6.26 14.61
N LYS A 17 -19.32 -5.02 14.19
CA LYS A 17 -20.73 -4.64 14.03
C LYS A 17 -21.21 -4.62 12.58
N ASP A 18 -20.34 -4.94 11.61
CA ASP A 18 -20.69 -5.00 10.20
C ASP A 18 -20.09 -6.24 9.54
N LYS A 19 -20.82 -6.82 8.61
CA LYS A 19 -20.41 -7.96 7.79
C LYS A 19 -20.90 -7.76 6.37
N ASP A 20 -20.08 -8.12 5.38
CA ASP A 20 -20.45 -7.95 3.99
C ASP A 20 -19.75 -8.96 3.08
N THR A 21 -20.13 -8.96 1.80
CA THR A 21 -19.39 -9.65 0.74
C THR A 21 -18.11 -8.88 0.41
N LEU A 22 -17.15 -9.54 -0.26
CA LEU A 22 -15.95 -8.87 -0.73
C LEU A 22 -16.29 -7.71 -1.68
N SER A 23 -17.18 -7.93 -2.65
CA SER A 23 -17.61 -6.94 -3.62
C SER A 23 -18.23 -5.70 -2.97
N ASN A 24 -19.06 -5.86 -1.97
CA ASN A 24 -19.62 -4.73 -1.22
C ASN A 24 -18.56 -4.01 -0.39
N ALA A 25 -17.66 -4.74 0.25
CA ALA A 25 -16.54 -4.16 1.01
C ALA A 25 -15.61 -3.32 0.10
N ILE A 26 -15.38 -3.77 -1.14
CA ILE A 26 -14.63 -3.02 -2.16
C ILE A 26 -15.33 -1.69 -2.49
N LEU A 27 -16.61 -1.72 -2.80
CA LEU A 27 -17.35 -0.50 -3.18
C LEU A 27 -17.53 0.46 -2.01
N LYS A 28 -17.76 -0.04 -0.80
CA LYS A 28 -17.90 0.80 0.41
C LYS A 28 -16.56 1.36 0.88
N GLY A 29 -15.47 0.60 0.74
CA GLY A 29 -14.13 0.96 1.21
C GLY A 29 -13.95 0.92 2.73
N LEU A 30 -14.99 1.20 3.50
CA LEU A 30 -15.00 1.24 4.98
C LEU A 30 -16.29 0.59 5.50
N ALA A 31 -16.21 -0.10 6.64
CA ALA A 31 -17.37 -0.69 7.28
C ALA A 31 -18.32 0.38 7.85
N LEU A 32 -19.61 0.05 8.00
CA LEU A 32 -20.64 0.98 8.45
C LEU A 32 -20.41 1.47 9.88
N ASP A 33 -19.75 0.67 10.71
CA ASP A 33 -19.36 1.02 12.09
C ASP A 33 -18.03 1.82 12.16
N GLY A 34 -17.46 2.17 11.01
CA GLY A 34 -16.20 2.88 10.88
C GLY A 34 -14.96 2.01 11.09
N GLY A 35 -15.12 0.69 11.26
CA GLY A 35 -14.02 -0.28 11.28
C GLY A 35 -13.52 -0.63 9.89
N LEU A 36 -12.45 -1.42 9.81
CA LEU A 36 -11.87 -1.89 8.57
C LEU A 36 -12.37 -3.30 8.25
N TYR A 37 -12.66 -3.56 6.97
CA TYR A 37 -12.99 -4.93 6.56
C TYR A 37 -11.74 -5.82 6.60
N VAL A 38 -11.93 -7.03 7.14
CA VAL A 38 -10.97 -8.13 7.20
C VAL A 38 -11.65 -9.43 6.78
N PRO A 39 -10.95 -10.42 6.20
CA PRO A 39 -11.51 -11.75 5.97
C PRO A 39 -11.92 -12.40 7.28
N GLN A 40 -13.08 -13.04 7.30
CA GLN A 40 -13.56 -13.79 8.49
C GLN A 40 -12.66 -14.96 8.85
N SER A 41 -12.02 -15.58 7.85
CA SER A 41 -11.12 -16.72 8.03
C SER A 41 -10.05 -16.76 6.94
N PHE A 42 -8.97 -17.50 7.22
CA PHE A 42 -7.88 -17.77 6.30
C PHE A 42 -7.71 -19.29 6.13
N THR A 43 -7.52 -19.72 4.90
CA THR A 43 -7.21 -21.12 4.56
C THR A 43 -5.74 -21.22 4.16
N LYS A 44 -5.04 -22.21 4.70
CA LYS A 44 -3.65 -22.51 4.30
C LYS A 44 -3.61 -22.97 2.84
N VAL A 45 -2.63 -22.46 2.11
CA VAL A 45 -2.37 -22.78 0.71
C VAL A 45 -0.96 -23.37 0.59
N ASN A 46 -0.84 -24.42 -0.20
CA ASN A 46 0.46 -24.97 -0.58
C ASN A 46 0.86 -24.36 -1.92
N PHE A 47 1.86 -23.50 -1.91
CA PHE A 47 2.35 -22.81 -3.10
C PHE A 47 3.39 -23.65 -3.83
N ASN A 48 3.13 -24.03 -5.08
CA ASN A 48 3.99 -24.94 -5.86
C ASN A 48 4.41 -24.36 -7.23
N SER A 49 4.15 -23.08 -7.49
CA SER A 49 4.48 -22.41 -8.74
C SER A 49 5.65 -21.43 -8.56
N ASN A 50 6.30 -21.06 -9.65
CA ASN A 50 7.23 -19.93 -9.73
C ASN A 50 6.67 -18.79 -10.59
N ASP A 51 5.47 -18.94 -11.12
CA ASP A 51 4.80 -17.89 -11.89
C ASP A 51 4.01 -16.96 -10.98
N TYR A 52 4.24 -15.65 -11.14
CA TYR A 52 3.62 -14.62 -10.31
C TYR A 52 2.08 -14.69 -10.33
N LYS A 53 1.49 -14.80 -11.52
CA LYS A 53 0.03 -14.73 -11.68
C LYS A 53 -0.65 -16.00 -11.14
N THR A 54 -0.03 -17.14 -11.31
CA THR A 54 -0.47 -18.40 -10.71
C THR A 54 -0.47 -18.30 -9.18
N LEU A 55 0.64 -17.86 -8.59
CA LEU A 55 0.74 -17.67 -7.14
C LEU A 55 -0.24 -16.60 -6.62
N ALA A 56 -0.45 -15.53 -7.37
CA ALA A 56 -1.45 -14.52 -7.05
C ALA A 56 -2.87 -15.09 -7.03
N LYS A 57 -3.22 -15.93 -8.01
CA LYS A 57 -4.50 -16.64 -8.05
C LYS A 57 -4.66 -17.59 -6.87
N GLU A 58 -3.66 -18.41 -6.59
CA GLU A 58 -3.66 -19.32 -5.44
C GLU A 58 -3.88 -18.57 -4.12
N ALA A 59 -3.21 -17.44 -3.94
CA ALA A 59 -3.32 -16.61 -2.73
C ALA A 59 -4.70 -15.95 -2.59
N LEU A 60 -5.26 -15.44 -3.69
CA LEU A 60 -6.46 -14.61 -3.65
C LEU A 60 -7.76 -15.40 -3.76
N SER A 61 -7.78 -16.57 -4.41
CA SER A 61 -9.00 -17.33 -4.74
C SER A 61 -9.90 -17.59 -3.54
N GLN A 62 -9.34 -17.84 -2.35
CA GLN A 62 -10.13 -18.09 -1.14
C GLN A 62 -11.02 -16.91 -0.75
N PHE A 63 -10.58 -15.66 -1.05
CA PHE A 63 -11.31 -14.44 -0.69
C PHE A 63 -12.42 -14.12 -1.69
N PHE A 64 -12.34 -14.66 -2.91
CA PHE A 64 -13.30 -14.46 -3.99
C PHE A 64 -14.35 -15.57 -4.07
N LYS A 65 -14.17 -16.65 -3.29
CA LYS A 65 -15.06 -17.82 -3.33
C LYS A 65 -16.50 -17.44 -3.02
N GLY A 66 -17.40 -17.67 -3.99
CA GLY A 66 -18.82 -17.37 -3.91
C GLY A 66 -19.15 -15.86 -4.04
N ASP A 67 -18.16 -14.99 -4.24
CA ASP A 67 -18.37 -13.58 -4.52
C ASP A 67 -18.67 -13.35 -6.01
N GLU A 68 -19.36 -12.28 -6.35
CA GLU A 68 -19.71 -11.96 -7.75
C GLU A 68 -18.49 -11.64 -8.65
N LEU A 69 -17.32 -11.41 -8.07
CA LEU A 69 -16.05 -11.26 -8.77
C LEU A 69 -15.26 -12.56 -8.90
N GLU A 70 -15.77 -13.71 -8.44
CA GLU A 70 -15.04 -14.99 -8.50
C GLU A 70 -14.60 -15.30 -9.93
N ASP A 71 -15.51 -15.24 -10.89
CA ASP A 71 -15.24 -15.54 -12.32
C ASP A 71 -14.35 -14.47 -12.99
N GLU A 72 -14.22 -13.28 -12.39
CA GLU A 72 -13.39 -12.19 -12.90
C GLU A 72 -11.95 -12.25 -12.41
N LEU A 73 -11.63 -13.05 -11.39
CA LEU A 73 -10.35 -13.00 -10.70
C LEU A 73 -9.15 -13.15 -11.64
N ASP A 74 -9.21 -14.07 -12.60
CA ASP A 74 -8.13 -14.26 -13.57
C ASP A 74 -7.92 -13.00 -14.42
N SER A 75 -8.99 -12.40 -14.92
CA SER A 75 -8.94 -11.15 -15.67
C SER A 75 -8.41 -9.98 -14.83
N LEU A 76 -8.79 -9.93 -13.55
CA LEU A 76 -8.30 -8.91 -12.61
C LEU A 76 -6.79 -9.04 -12.39
N ILE A 77 -6.29 -10.26 -12.18
CA ILE A 77 -4.86 -10.56 -12.00
C ILE A 77 -4.07 -10.16 -13.26
N GLU A 78 -4.53 -10.60 -14.44
CA GLU A 78 -3.88 -10.29 -15.71
C GLU A 78 -3.75 -8.78 -15.95
N LYS A 79 -4.80 -8.02 -15.68
CA LYS A 79 -4.82 -6.57 -15.88
C LYS A 79 -4.07 -5.81 -14.80
N ALA A 80 -4.16 -6.24 -13.55
CA ALA A 80 -3.56 -5.51 -12.43
C ALA A 80 -2.05 -5.73 -12.33
N PHE A 81 -1.56 -6.95 -12.59
CA PHE A 81 -0.18 -7.37 -12.37
C PHE A 81 0.56 -7.63 -13.69
N ASN A 82 0.63 -6.61 -14.54
CA ASN A 82 1.32 -6.68 -15.83
C ASN A 82 2.73 -6.08 -15.82
N PHE A 83 3.36 -6.02 -14.65
CA PHE A 83 4.74 -5.58 -14.44
C PHE A 83 5.42 -6.49 -13.42
N THR A 84 6.74 -6.44 -13.36
CA THR A 84 7.58 -7.36 -12.58
C THR A 84 7.77 -6.89 -11.12
N SER A 85 8.16 -7.82 -10.25
CA SER A 85 8.59 -7.58 -8.87
C SER A 85 9.81 -8.45 -8.55
N PRO A 86 10.99 -8.12 -9.13
CA PRO A 86 12.16 -8.96 -9.01
C PRO A 86 12.79 -8.92 -7.62
N LEU A 87 13.55 -9.97 -7.32
CA LEU A 87 14.49 -10.02 -6.19
C LEU A 87 15.88 -9.66 -6.69
N HIS A 88 16.42 -8.57 -6.19
CA HIS A 88 17.81 -8.18 -6.39
C HIS A 88 18.64 -8.66 -5.18
N PHE A 89 19.48 -9.68 -5.36
CA PHE A 89 20.33 -10.20 -4.29
C PHE A 89 21.50 -9.26 -4.03
N LEU A 90 21.76 -8.98 -2.74
CA LEU A 90 22.92 -8.22 -2.31
C LEU A 90 24.19 -9.06 -2.38
N ASN A 91 25.36 -8.42 -2.28
CA ASN A 91 26.65 -9.05 -2.45
C ASN A 91 26.92 -10.21 -1.47
N ASP A 92 26.27 -10.23 -0.31
CA ASP A 92 26.37 -11.32 0.67
C ASP A 92 25.65 -12.61 0.24
N GLY A 93 24.83 -12.56 -0.81
CA GLY A 93 24.01 -13.66 -1.35
C GLY A 93 22.92 -14.17 -0.40
N LYS A 94 22.75 -13.57 0.78
CA LYS A 94 21.75 -13.95 1.79
C LYS A 94 20.60 -12.95 1.87
N ALA A 95 20.89 -11.66 1.75
CA ALA A 95 19.86 -10.65 1.67
C ALA A 95 19.50 -10.36 0.21
N ALA A 96 18.23 -9.99 -0.02
CA ALA A 96 17.76 -9.50 -1.30
C ALA A 96 16.84 -8.29 -1.09
N THR A 97 16.79 -7.37 -2.06
CA THR A 97 15.75 -6.37 -2.12
C THR A 97 14.61 -6.86 -3.01
N LEU A 98 13.38 -6.73 -2.53
CA LEU A 98 12.17 -6.96 -3.33
C LEU A 98 11.78 -5.64 -3.99
N GLU A 99 11.98 -5.51 -5.28
CA GLU A 99 11.70 -4.30 -6.02
C GLU A 99 10.22 -4.22 -6.42
N LEU A 100 9.45 -3.35 -5.78
CA LEU A 100 8.00 -3.18 -5.99
C LEU A 100 7.67 -1.92 -6.79
N PHE A 101 8.64 -1.36 -7.51
CA PHE A 101 8.52 -0.06 -8.16
C PHE A 101 8.55 -0.11 -9.70
N HIS A 102 8.35 -1.28 -10.29
CA HIS A 102 8.33 -1.43 -11.76
C HIS A 102 6.94 -1.17 -12.38
N GLY A 103 5.97 -0.76 -11.57
CA GLY A 103 4.65 -0.36 -12.05
C GLY A 103 4.61 1.06 -12.63
N PRO A 104 3.44 1.49 -13.15
CA PRO A 104 3.30 2.75 -13.88
C PRO A 104 3.72 4.01 -13.13
N THR A 105 3.58 4.03 -11.80
CA THR A 105 3.93 5.21 -10.98
C THR A 105 5.17 4.99 -10.12
N ALA A 106 5.92 3.94 -10.43
CA ALA A 106 7.17 3.57 -9.79
C ALA A 106 7.07 3.50 -8.25
N ALA A 107 6.00 2.85 -7.74
CA ALA A 107 5.81 2.55 -6.34
C ALA A 107 4.95 1.29 -6.13
N PHE A 108 5.15 0.58 -5.01
CA PHE A 108 4.37 -0.62 -4.65
C PHE A 108 2.85 -0.39 -4.64
N LYS A 109 2.43 0.84 -4.51
CA LYS A 109 1.03 1.22 -4.46
C LYS A 109 0.28 0.94 -5.76
N ASP A 110 1.00 0.76 -6.86
CA ASP A 110 0.43 0.36 -8.15
C ASP A 110 -0.28 -1.00 -8.07
N PHE A 111 0.25 -1.97 -7.32
CA PHE A 111 -0.38 -3.28 -7.14
C PHE A 111 -1.80 -3.16 -6.60
N GLY A 112 -1.95 -2.49 -5.47
CA GLY A 112 -3.25 -2.34 -4.82
C GLY A 112 -4.18 -1.37 -5.53
N ALA A 113 -3.67 -0.27 -6.10
CA ALA A 113 -4.49 0.72 -6.79
C ALA A 113 -5.09 0.16 -8.08
N ARG A 114 -4.29 -0.54 -8.88
CA ARG A 114 -4.76 -1.16 -10.14
C ARG A 114 -5.76 -2.27 -9.88
N PHE A 115 -5.50 -3.13 -8.90
CA PHE A 115 -6.43 -4.19 -8.56
C PHE A 115 -7.79 -3.63 -8.09
N LEU A 116 -7.78 -2.61 -7.22
CA LEU A 116 -8.99 -1.91 -6.81
C LEU A 116 -9.72 -1.28 -8.00
N ALA A 117 -8.99 -0.63 -8.91
CA ALA A 117 -9.59 0.04 -10.07
C ALA A 117 -10.29 -0.95 -11.01
N PHE A 118 -9.64 -2.06 -11.34
CA PHE A 118 -10.24 -3.08 -12.20
C PHE A 118 -11.40 -3.80 -11.51
N SER A 119 -11.30 -4.09 -10.21
CA SER A 119 -12.40 -4.69 -9.44
C SER A 119 -13.62 -3.76 -9.38
N THR A 120 -13.39 -2.47 -9.11
CA THR A 120 -14.48 -1.47 -9.08
C THR A 120 -15.13 -1.33 -10.45
N GLU A 121 -14.36 -1.25 -11.53
CA GLU A 121 -14.89 -1.19 -12.89
C GLU A 121 -15.73 -2.43 -13.24
N ALA A 122 -15.24 -3.63 -12.90
CA ALA A 122 -15.98 -4.87 -13.12
C ALA A 122 -17.32 -4.89 -12.37
N LEU A 123 -17.32 -4.44 -11.11
CA LEU A 123 -18.53 -4.34 -10.30
C LEU A 123 -19.53 -3.34 -10.88
N LEU A 124 -19.09 -2.16 -11.31
CA LEU A 124 -19.96 -1.15 -11.91
C LEU A 124 -20.53 -1.62 -13.26
N LYS A 125 -19.75 -2.37 -14.05
CA LYS A 125 -20.26 -3.00 -15.29
C LYS A 125 -21.36 -4.03 -15.02
N LYS A 126 -21.24 -4.79 -13.94
CA LYS A 126 -22.26 -5.80 -13.54
C LYS A 126 -23.50 -5.15 -12.91
N ARG A 127 -23.31 -4.17 -12.05
CA ARG A 127 -24.40 -3.57 -11.24
C ARG A 127 -25.01 -2.30 -11.84
N GLY A 128 -24.30 -1.65 -12.75
CA GLY A 128 -24.59 -0.29 -13.18
C GLY A 128 -24.17 0.76 -12.14
N GLY A 129 -24.48 2.03 -12.43
CA GLY A 129 -24.25 3.14 -11.53
C GLY A 129 -22.92 3.86 -11.74
N HIS A 130 -22.54 4.67 -10.76
CA HIS A 130 -21.32 5.47 -10.74
C HIS A 130 -20.72 5.51 -9.35
N LEU A 131 -19.44 5.88 -9.27
CA LEU A 131 -18.71 6.01 -8.01
C LEU A 131 -17.81 7.23 -8.03
N THR A 132 -17.73 7.97 -6.92
CA THR A 132 -16.76 9.04 -6.73
C THR A 132 -15.79 8.66 -5.64
N ILE A 133 -14.53 8.55 -6.01
CA ILE A 133 -13.43 8.22 -5.09
C ILE A 133 -12.81 9.50 -4.56
N LEU A 134 -12.72 9.65 -3.24
CA LEU A 134 -11.99 10.72 -2.57
C LEU A 134 -10.69 10.20 -2.00
N VAL A 135 -9.59 10.90 -2.28
CA VAL A 135 -8.24 10.55 -1.80
C VAL A 135 -7.55 11.79 -1.26
N ALA A 136 -7.20 11.80 0.03
CA ALA A 136 -6.18 12.71 0.55
C ALA A 136 -4.82 12.02 0.46
N THR A 137 -3.81 12.71 -0.06
CA THR A 137 -2.50 12.11 -0.32
C THR A 137 -1.34 13.04 0.01
N SER A 138 -0.23 12.46 0.47
CA SER A 138 1.09 13.09 0.58
C SER A 138 2.01 12.75 -0.61
N GLY A 139 1.46 12.19 -1.73
CA GLY A 139 2.22 11.89 -2.95
C GLY A 139 1.89 10.54 -3.59
N ASP A 140 2.60 9.47 -3.24
CA ASP A 140 2.56 8.18 -3.94
C ASP A 140 1.21 7.50 -4.01
N THR A 141 0.36 7.61 -2.97
CA THR A 141 -0.98 7.01 -3.01
C THR A 141 -1.85 7.68 -4.07
N GLY A 142 -1.82 9.01 -4.13
CA GLY A 142 -2.62 9.76 -5.10
C GLY A 142 -2.18 9.48 -6.54
N SER A 143 -0.86 9.43 -6.83
CA SER A 143 -0.36 9.13 -8.16
C SER A 143 -0.72 7.72 -8.63
N ALA A 144 -0.60 6.72 -7.76
CA ALA A 144 -1.00 5.34 -8.07
C ALA A 144 -2.51 5.23 -8.32
N VAL A 145 -3.35 5.91 -7.51
CA VAL A 145 -4.80 5.96 -7.70
C VAL A 145 -5.16 6.69 -9.00
N ALA A 146 -4.57 7.87 -9.25
CA ALA A 146 -4.81 8.60 -10.48
C ALA A 146 -4.50 7.75 -11.72
N SER A 147 -3.32 7.13 -11.77
CA SER A 147 -2.91 6.24 -12.85
C SER A 147 -3.86 5.06 -13.04
N ALA A 148 -4.24 4.40 -11.95
CA ALA A 148 -5.05 3.20 -12.00
C ALA A 148 -6.49 3.44 -12.46
N PHE A 149 -7.06 4.59 -12.08
CA PHE A 149 -8.45 4.94 -12.38
C PHE A 149 -8.61 5.84 -13.61
N TYR A 150 -7.51 6.28 -14.25
CA TYR A 150 -7.57 7.14 -15.42
C TYR A 150 -8.38 6.52 -16.55
N LYS A 151 -9.38 7.28 -17.05
CA LYS A 151 -10.32 6.89 -18.13
C LYS A 151 -11.18 5.66 -17.82
N ARG A 152 -11.45 5.35 -16.54
CA ARG A 152 -12.39 4.30 -16.16
C ARG A 152 -13.82 4.81 -16.19
N GLU A 153 -14.68 4.11 -16.91
CA GLU A 153 -16.09 4.46 -17.04
C GLU A 153 -16.85 4.35 -15.72
N GLY A 154 -17.76 5.29 -15.47
CA GLY A 154 -18.58 5.32 -14.26
C GLY A 154 -17.83 5.74 -12.99
N ILE A 155 -16.53 6.05 -13.06
CA ILE A 155 -15.71 6.38 -11.90
C ILE A 155 -15.16 7.81 -12.03
N ARG A 156 -15.37 8.64 -11.03
CA ARG A 156 -14.67 9.91 -10.82
C ARG A 156 -13.70 9.79 -9.66
N VAL A 157 -12.55 10.45 -9.77
CA VAL A 157 -11.56 10.51 -8.68
C VAL A 157 -11.24 11.95 -8.36
N LYS A 158 -11.32 12.31 -7.08
CA LYS A 158 -10.95 13.63 -6.55
C LYS A 158 -9.78 13.44 -5.60
N ILE A 159 -8.63 14.03 -5.98
CA ILE A 159 -7.36 13.89 -5.25
C ILE A 159 -7.04 15.21 -4.58
N LEU A 160 -6.91 15.19 -3.25
CA LEU A 160 -6.58 16.34 -2.44
C LEU A 160 -5.13 16.23 -1.97
N PHE A 161 -4.35 17.30 -2.14
CA PHE A 161 -3.00 17.38 -1.62
C PHE A 161 -2.70 18.77 -1.08
N PRO A 162 -1.83 18.90 -0.06
CA PRO A 162 -1.54 20.17 0.58
C PRO A 162 -0.63 21.04 -0.28
N LYS A 163 -0.91 22.33 -0.34
CA LYS A 163 -0.07 23.33 -1.02
C LYS A 163 1.33 23.38 -0.37
N GLY A 164 2.37 23.17 -1.18
CA GLY A 164 3.75 23.16 -0.70
C GLY A 164 4.13 22.00 0.20
N GLY A 165 3.23 21.01 0.41
CA GLY A 165 3.46 19.87 1.30
C GLY A 165 4.03 18.62 0.62
N ILE A 166 4.24 18.65 -0.70
CA ILE A 166 4.79 17.53 -1.49
C ILE A 166 5.89 18.04 -2.43
N SER A 167 6.78 17.13 -2.88
CA SER A 167 7.84 17.49 -3.81
C SER A 167 7.27 17.90 -5.18
N PRO A 168 8.00 18.72 -5.98
CA PRO A 168 7.55 19.09 -7.33
C PRO A 168 7.26 17.88 -8.22
N ARG A 169 8.08 16.81 -8.13
CA ARG A 169 7.89 15.58 -8.92
C ARG A 169 6.66 14.81 -8.44
N GLN A 170 6.43 14.71 -7.14
CA GLN A 170 5.20 14.13 -6.59
C GLN A 170 3.96 14.92 -7.03
N LYS A 171 4.01 16.27 -6.97
CA LYS A 171 2.91 17.13 -7.45
C LYS A 171 2.62 16.86 -8.93
N LYS A 172 3.65 16.86 -9.77
CA LYS A 172 3.51 16.57 -11.21
C LYS A 172 2.76 15.26 -11.43
N LEU A 173 3.15 14.16 -10.74
CA LEU A 173 2.52 12.84 -10.87
C LEU A 173 1.06 12.80 -10.37
N LEU A 174 0.60 13.77 -9.61
CA LEU A 174 -0.81 13.91 -9.20
C LEU A 174 -1.63 14.69 -10.22
N THR A 175 -1.03 15.63 -10.95
CA THR A 175 -1.73 16.69 -11.67
C THR A 175 -1.79 16.51 -13.19
N ILE A 176 -1.16 15.49 -13.75
CA ILE A 176 -1.04 15.24 -15.20
C ILE A 176 -2.17 14.45 -15.84
N TRP A 177 -3.25 14.16 -15.13
CA TRP A 177 -4.24 13.16 -15.59
C TRP A 177 -5.45 13.78 -16.30
N GLY A 178 -6.18 14.71 -15.69
CA GLY A 178 -7.42 15.25 -16.25
C GLY A 178 -8.52 14.18 -16.44
N GLU A 179 -9.41 14.41 -17.40
CA GLU A 179 -10.56 13.53 -17.72
C GLU A 179 -11.44 13.27 -16.47
N ASN A 180 -11.52 12.02 -16.04
CA ASN A 180 -12.26 11.61 -14.83
C ASN A 180 -11.46 11.79 -13.52
N ILE A 181 -10.21 12.30 -13.59
CA ILE A 181 -9.34 12.58 -12.44
C ILE A 181 -9.29 14.08 -12.22
N GLU A 182 -9.75 14.52 -11.07
CA GLU A 182 -9.72 15.92 -10.64
C GLU A 182 -8.75 16.07 -9.48
N SER A 183 -7.70 16.88 -9.67
CA SER A 183 -6.66 17.12 -8.67
C SER A 183 -6.83 18.48 -8.04
N TYR A 184 -6.80 18.55 -6.70
CA TYR A 184 -7.05 19.74 -5.91
C TYR A 184 -5.87 20.05 -5.00
N GLU A 185 -5.19 21.18 -5.24
CA GLU A 185 -4.21 21.74 -4.33
C GLU A 185 -4.96 22.57 -3.27
N VAL A 186 -4.97 22.07 -2.05
CA VAL A 186 -5.68 22.66 -0.92
C VAL A 186 -4.79 23.69 -0.23
N ASN A 187 -5.31 24.88 0.03
CA ASN A 187 -4.63 25.91 0.85
C ASN A 187 -4.69 25.51 2.33
N GLY A 188 -3.92 24.49 2.69
CA GLY A 188 -3.92 23.86 4.01
C GLY A 188 -2.84 22.80 4.15
N THR A 189 -2.93 22.05 5.25
CA THR A 189 -2.04 20.93 5.58
C THR A 189 -2.57 19.60 5.04
N PHE A 190 -1.78 18.53 5.16
CA PHE A 190 -2.25 17.18 4.85
C PHE A 190 -3.40 16.75 5.78
N ASP A 191 -3.33 17.13 7.05
CA ASP A 191 -4.41 16.84 8.01
C ASP A 191 -5.72 17.57 7.63
N ASP A 192 -5.63 18.79 7.06
CA ASP A 192 -6.80 19.49 6.50
C ASP A 192 -7.39 18.70 5.32
N CYS A 193 -6.57 18.18 4.41
CA CYS A 193 -7.03 17.33 3.29
C CYS A 193 -7.74 16.06 3.80
N GLN A 194 -7.16 15.38 4.78
CA GLN A 194 -7.77 14.21 5.41
C GLN A 194 -9.10 14.55 6.09
N LYS A 195 -9.15 15.69 6.80
CA LYS A 195 -10.37 16.18 7.43
C LYS A 195 -11.47 16.44 6.40
N MET A 196 -11.16 17.10 5.27
CA MET A 196 -12.12 17.35 4.19
C MET A 196 -12.71 16.05 3.66
N VAL A 197 -11.88 15.03 3.42
CA VAL A 197 -12.35 13.70 2.99
C VAL A 197 -13.26 13.07 4.05
N LYS A 198 -12.85 13.10 5.32
CA LYS A 198 -13.64 12.55 6.43
C LYS A 198 -14.98 13.27 6.60
N ASP A 199 -14.99 14.60 6.50
CA ASP A 199 -16.22 15.40 6.61
C ASP A 199 -17.19 15.07 5.46
N ALA A 200 -16.69 14.88 4.22
CA ALA A 200 -17.51 14.46 3.09
C ALA A 200 -18.13 13.06 3.30
N PHE A 201 -17.40 12.12 3.87
CA PHE A 201 -17.93 10.78 4.20
C PHE A 201 -18.95 10.78 5.33
N ASN A 202 -18.85 11.73 6.27
CA ASN A 202 -19.78 11.87 7.38
C ASN A 202 -21.07 12.59 6.98
N ASP A 203 -21.09 13.34 5.87
CA ASP A 203 -22.28 13.97 5.31
C ASP A 203 -23.04 12.94 4.47
N LYS A 204 -24.16 12.45 5.02
CA LYS A 204 -24.98 11.40 4.39
C LYS A 204 -25.50 11.83 3.03
N ASP A 205 -25.94 13.08 2.87
CA ASP A 205 -26.50 13.59 1.62
C ASP A 205 -25.46 13.61 0.50
N TYR A 206 -24.23 14.07 0.83
CA TYR A 206 -23.12 14.05 -0.13
C TYR A 206 -22.65 12.63 -0.43
N LYS A 207 -22.54 11.78 0.60
CA LYS A 207 -22.15 10.38 0.44
C LYS A 207 -23.07 9.63 -0.51
N GLU A 208 -24.38 9.79 -0.36
CA GLU A 208 -25.37 9.14 -1.21
C GLU A 208 -25.43 9.78 -2.60
N LYS A 209 -25.54 11.12 -2.68
CA LYS A 209 -25.64 11.86 -3.94
C LYS A 209 -24.49 11.58 -4.90
N TYR A 210 -23.28 11.47 -4.38
CA TYR A 210 -22.06 11.27 -5.19
C TYR A 210 -21.51 9.84 -5.13
N ALA A 211 -22.20 8.91 -4.46
CA ALA A 211 -21.75 7.53 -4.26
C ALA A 211 -20.29 7.47 -3.82
N LEU A 212 -19.97 8.11 -2.66
CA LEU A 212 -18.60 8.29 -2.24
C LEU A 212 -17.96 6.97 -1.78
N SER A 213 -16.73 6.72 -2.25
CA SER A 213 -15.86 5.62 -1.81
C SER A 213 -14.41 6.08 -1.63
N SER A 214 -13.60 5.23 -1.00
CA SER A 214 -12.19 5.51 -0.73
C SER A 214 -11.28 4.53 -1.44
N ALA A 215 -10.22 5.07 -2.06
CA ALA A 215 -9.12 4.27 -2.60
C ALA A 215 -7.87 4.30 -1.70
N ASN A 216 -7.96 4.73 -0.45
CA ASN A 216 -6.87 4.67 0.50
C ASN A 216 -6.62 3.22 0.98
N SER A 217 -5.54 2.98 1.72
CA SER A 217 -5.16 1.64 2.23
C SER A 217 -6.16 1.01 3.20
N ILE A 218 -7.18 1.76 3.63
CA ILE A 218 -8.30 1.24 4.42
C ILE A 218 -9.20 0.30 3.59
N ASN A 219 -9.29 0.50 2.28
CA ASN A 219 -10.04 -0.39 1.40
C ASN A 219 -9.36 -1.76 1.30
N ILE A 220 -10.11 -2.83 1.53
CA ILE A 220 -9.59 -4.20 1.55
C ILE A 220 -9.00 -4.62 0.17
N ALA A 221 -9.54 -4.11 -0.94
CA ALA A 221 -9.00 -4.36 -2.27
C ALA A 221 -7.68 -3.62 -2.55
N ARG A 222 -7.24 -2.72 -1.66
CA ARG A 222 -5.88 -2.18 -1.66
C ARG A 222 -4.91 -3.07 -0.90
N LEU A 223 -5.39 -3.87 0.05
CA LEU A 223 -4.56 -4.70 0.92
C LEU A 223 -4.38 -6.11 0.38
N LEU A 224 -5.46 -6.82 0.05
CA LEU A 224 -5.37 -8.22 -0.42
C LEU A 224 -4.39 -8.42 -1.59
N PRO A 225 -4.39 -7.59 -2.67
CA PRO A 225 -3.45 -7.76 -3.77
C PRO A 225 -1.97 -7.60 -3.36
N GLN A 226 -1.69 -6.92 -2.26
CA GLN A 226 -0.32 -6.79 -1.76
C GLN A 226 0.22 -8.10 -1.16
N MET A 227 -0.64 -9.05 -0.78
CA MET A 227 -0.20 -10.38 -0.35
C MET A 227 0.59 -11.11 -1.45
N THR A 228 0.22 -10.87 -2.71
CA THR A 228 0.70 -11.64 -3.87
C THR A 228 2.21 -11.52 -4.07
N TYR A 229 2.79 -10.33 -3.91
CA TYR A 229 4.23 -10.17 -4.05
C TYR A 229 5.01 -10.74 -2.85
N TYR A 230 4.41 -10.84 -1.66
CA TYR A 230 5.01 -11.53 -0.52
C TYR A 230 5.00 -13.04 -0.72
N VAL A 231 3.88 -13.61 -1.20
CA VAL A 231 3.81 -15.02 -1.58
C VAL A 231 4.87 -15.32 -2.64
N TYR A 232 4.85 -14.56 -3.74
CA TYR A 232 5.78 -14.77 -4.86
C TYR A 232 7.24 -14.71 -4.44
N SER A 233 7.66 -13.62 -3.79
CA SER A 233 9.05 -13.43 -3.43
C SER A 233 9.53 -14.42 -2.37
N SER A 234 8.70 -14.79 -1.40
CA SER A 234 9.06 -15.79 -0.40
C SER A 234 9.21 -17.19 -1.01
N VAL A 235 8.32 -17.56 -1.94
CA VAL A 235 8.41 -18.85 -2.67
C VAL A 235 9.67 -18.89 -3.53
N LEU A 236 9.93 -17.85 -4.32
CA LEU A 236 11.17 -17.79 -5.13
C LEU A 236 12.43 -17.84 -4.28
N TYR A 237 12.46 -17.08 -3.19
CA TYR A 237 13.59 -17.08 -2.29
C TYR A 237 13.81 -18.46 -1.65
N PHE A 238 12.74 -19.08 -1.14
CA PHE A 238 12.77 -20.40 -0.54
C PHE A 238 13.22 -21.49 -1.54
N ASN A 239 12.70 -21.47 -2.76
CA ASN A 239 13.08 -22.41 -3.82
C ASN A 239 14.56 -22.27 -4.21
N LYS A 240 15.10 -21.04 -4.17
CA LYS A 240 16.51 -20.78 -4.49
C LYS A 240 17.46 -21.18 -3.35
N THR A 241 17.07 -20.93 -2.09
CA THR A 241 17.99 -21.02 -0.94
C THR A 241 17.72 -22.20 0.01
N GLY A 242 16.53 -22.79 -0.04
CA GLY A 242 16.04 -23.79 0.92
C GLY A 242 15.68 -23.20 2.30
N VAL A 243 15.75 -21.87 2.47
CA VAL A 243 15.54 -21.20 3.77
C VAL A 243 14.39 -20.18 3.64
N LYS A 244 13.51 -20.16 4.61
CA LYS A 244 12.46 -19.13 4.70
C LYS A 244 13.09 -17.78 5.03
N PRO A 245 12.83 -16.72 4.24
CA PRO A 245 13.38 -15.40 4.54
C PRO A 245 12.59 -14.69 5.64
N LEU A 246 13.27 -13.83 6.40
CA LEU A 246 12.58 -12.77 7.13
C LEU A 246 12.31 -11.59 6.18
N PHE A 247 11.20 -10.86 6.39
CA PHE A 247 10.89 -9.66 5.63
C PHE A 247 11.08 -8.41 6.48
N ILE A 248 11.78 -7.42 5.96
CA ILE A 248 11.92 -6.11 6.59
C ILE A 248 11.19 -5.08 5.75
N ILE A 249 10.15 -4.48 6.31
CA ILE A 249 9.13 -3.73 5.57
C ILE A 249 9.09 -2.27 6.03
N PRO A 250 9.38 -1.30 5.14
CA PRO A 250 9.14 0.11 5.42
C PRO A 250 7.66 0.34 5.74
N SER A 251 7.34 0.87 6.91
CA SER A 251 5.98 0.86 7.44
C SER A 251 5.55 2.22 7.99
N GLY A 252 4.68 2.93 7.24
CA GLY A 252 3.94 4.11 7.72
C GLY A 252 2.52 3.74 8.17
N ASN A 253 1.58 3.61 7.20
CA ASN A 253 0.18 3.23 7.50
C ASN A 253 -0.03 1.73 7.74
N VAL A 254 1.04 0.95 7.81
CA VAL A 254 1.08 -0.49 8.17
C VAL A 254 0.33 -1.43 7.20
N GLY A 255 -0.32 -0.92 6.15
CA GLY A 255 -1.08 -1.74 5.18
C GLY A 255 -0.20 -2.76 4.45
N ASN A 256 1.00 -2.36 4.04
CA ASN A 256 1.97 -3.24 3.37
C ASN A 256 2.41 -4.39 4.30
N ALA A 257 2.76 -4.08 5.55
CA ALA A 257 3.11 -5.11 6.54
C ALA A 257 1.92 -6.02 6.87
N THR A 258 0.70 -5.48 7.00
CA THR A 258 -0.51 -6.30 7.21
C THR A 258 -0.71 -7.32 6.08
N ALA A 259 -0.46 -6.95 4.83
CA ALA A 259 -0.51 -7.88 3.70
C ALA A 259 0.53 -9.01 3.81
N ALA A 260 1.73 -8.72 4.32
CA ALA A 260 2.75 -9.73 4.60
C ALA A 260 2.28 -10.71 5.69
N TYR A 261 1.66 -10.21 6.76
CA TYR A 261 1.08 -11.07 7.80
C TYR A 261 -0.05 -11.95 7.25
N TYR A 262 -0.88 -11.44 6.37
CA TYR A 262 -1.90 -12.26 5.70
C TYR A 262 -1.25 -13.32 4.80
N ALA A 263 -0.19 -12.99 4.05
CA ALA A 263 0.55 -13.97 3.27
C ALA A 263 1.16 -15.08 4.15
N LEU A 264 1.78 -14.72 5.29
CA LEU A 264 2.26 -15.67 6.29
C LEU A 264 1.12 -16.55 6.83
N THR A 265 -0.03 -15.94 7.14
CA THR A 265 -1.20 -16.65 7.67
C THR A 265 -1.72 -17.69 6.69
N ILE A 266 -1.72 -17.43 5.39
CA ILE A 266 -2.16 -18.41 4.38
C ILE A 266 -1.09 -19.43 3.98
N GLY A 267 0.11 -19.35 4.54
CA GLY A 267 1.14 -20.39 4.37
C GLY A 267 2.32 -20.03 3.48
N ALA A 268 2.50 -18.76 3.10
CA ALA A 268 3.71 -18.34 2.43
C ALA A 268 4.96 -18.69 3.27
N PRO A 269 6.07 -19.16 2.65
CA PRO A 269 7.27 -19.57 3.36
C PRO A 269 8.06 -18.37 3.91
N ILE A 270 7.48 -17.67 4.86
CA ILE A 270 8.04 -16.51 5.56
C ILE A 270 8.46 -16.96 6.97
N GLU A 271 9.67 -16.59 7.40
CA GLU A 271 10.16 -16.87 8.76
C GLU A 271 9.59 -15.85 9.75
N ARG A 272 9.78 -14.57 9.44
CA ARG A 272 9.45 -13.45 10.34
C ARG A 272 9.19 -12.17 9.55
N ILE A 273 8.42 -11.26 10.14
CA ILE A 273 8.11 -9.95 9.58
C ILE A 273 8.56 -8.87 10.56
N VAL A 274 9.32 -7.91 10.05
CA VAL A 274 9.93 -6.81 10.81
C VAL A 274 9.48 -5.49 10.19
N LEU A 275 8.93 -4.61 10.98
CA LEU A 275 8.50 -3.28 10.55
C LEU A 275 9.65 -2.28 10.76
N ALA A 276 10.02 -1.56 9.71
CA ALA A 276 10.95 -0.44 9.79
C ALA A 276 10.14 0.87 9.69
N GLN A 277 10.13 1.64 10.75
CA GLN A 277 9.47 2.95 10.82
C GLN A 277 10.50 4.08 10.73
N ASN A 278 10.08 5.29 10.33
CA ASN A 278 10.89 6.50 10.46
C ASN A 278 10.70 7.09 11.88
N ALA A 279 10.94 8.39 12.07
CA ALA A 279 10.70 9.07 13.35
C ALA A 279 9.23 8.99 13.81
N ASN A 280 8.29 8.71 12.89
CA ASN A 280 6.91 8.37 13.21
C ASN A 280 6.85 6.87 13.53
N ARG A 281 6.92 6.52 14.80
CA ARG A 281 7.13 5.15 15.28
C ARG A 281 6.05 4.61 16.25
N PRO A 282 4.75 4.76 15.96
CA PRO A 282 3.70 4.38 16.89
C PRO A 282 3.68 2.88 17.21
N VAL A 283 4.14 2.01 16.29
CA VAL A 283 4.22 0.56 16.54
C VAL A 283 5.39 0.22 17.48
N VAL A 284 6.56 0.85 17.26
CA VAL A 284 7.72 0.71 18.17
C VAL A 284 7.37 1.15 19.59
N ASP A 285 6.72 2.32 19.70
CA ASP A 285 6.30 2.85 21.00
C ASP A 285 5.24 1.93 21.66
N TYR A 286 4.28 1.38 20.90
CA TYR A 286 3.29 0.43 21.43
C TYR A 286 3.95 -0.86 21.95
N ILE A 287 4.91 -1.43 21.22
CA ILE A 287 5.65 -2.62 21.68
C ILE A 287 6.41 -2.33 22.96
N ARG A 288 7.05 -1.15 23.07
CA ARG A 288 7.80 -0.75 24.25
C ARG A 288 6.91 -0.49 25.46
N ASP A 289 5.88 0.34 25.28
CA ASP A 289 5.08 0.93 26.37
C ASP A 289 3.83 0.11 26.73
N GLY A 290 3.39 -0.78 25.84
CA GLY A 290 2.16 -1.58 26.02
C GLY A 290 0.85 -0.81 25.82
N VAL A 291 0.93 0.49 25.50
CA VAL A 291 -0.23 1.35 25.26
C VAL A 291 -0.10 2.00 23.89
N TYR A 292 -1.09 1.78 23.04
CA TYR A 292 -1.14 2.42 21.73
C TYR A 292 -1.59 3.88 21.84
N THR A 293 -0.69 4.80 21.49
CA THR A 293 -0.95 6.24 21.56
C THR A 293 -0.74 6.88 20.19
N PRO A 294 -1.84 7.20 19.45
CA PRO A 294 -1.74 7.97 18.21
C PRO A 294 -1.14 9.36 18.46
N ARG A 295 -0.32 9.84 17.52
CA ARG A 295 0.34 11.16 17.58
C ARG A 295 0.15 11.90 16.26
N GLY A 296 0.37 13.22 16.27
CA GLY A 296 0.55 13.99 15.04
C GLY A 296 1.79 13.51 14.29
N SER A 297 1.75 13.55 12.96
CA SER A 297 2.88 13.14 12.13
C SER A 297 4.03 14.17 12.19
N ILE A 298 5.25 13.64 12.12
CA ILE A 298 6.50 14.41 12.02
C ILE A 298 7.00 14.31 10.59
N LYS A 299 7.40 15.40 9.98
CA LYS A 299 7.96 15.42 8.61
C LYS A 299 9.36 14.80 8.60
N THR A 300 9.60 13.84 7.70
CA THR A 300 10.88 13.16 7.53
C THR A 300 11.29 13.05 6.06
N LEU A 301 12.51 12.55 5.80
CA LEU A 301 12.99 12.24 4.44
C LEU A 301 12.21 11.08 3.80
N ALA A 302 11.72 10.14 4.59
CA ALA A 302 10.86 9.03 4.15
C ALA A 302 9.38 9.41 4.25
N ASN A 303 8.99 10.49 3.56
CA ASN A 303 7.73 11.21 3.75
C ASN A 303 6.45 10.39 3.55
N ALA A 304 6.45 9.35 2.72
CA ALA A 304 5.29 8.47 2.56
C ALA A 304 5.01 7.59 3.79
N MET A 305 5.92 7.58 4.76
CA MET A 305 5.81 6.91 6.05
C MET A 305 5.50 7.90 7.20
N ASP A 306 5.29 9.20 6.94
CA ASP A 306 4.95 10.21 7.95
C ASP A 306 3.53 10.01 8.45
N VAL A 307 3.33 8.97 9.24
CA VAL A 307 2.02 8.56 9.77
C VAL A 307 2.13 8.29 11.27
N GLY A 308 1.59 9.20 12.07
CA GLY A 308 1.56 9.08 13.54
C GLY A 308 0.37 8.24 14.06
N SER A 309 -0.62 7.96 13.19
CA SER A 309 -1.81 7.16 13.50
C SER A 309 -2.15 6.21 12.35
N PRO A 310 -1.41 5.09 12.20
CA PRO A 310 -1.60 4.14 11.11
C PRO A 310 -2.96 3.45 11.18
N SER A 311 -3.79 3.64 10.16
CA SER A 311 -5.14 3.04 10.12
C SER A 311 -5.11 1.52 10.13
N ASN A 312 -4.13 0.89 9.47
CA ASN A 312 -4.08 -0.58 9.36
C ASN A 312 -3.55 -1.27 10.63
N ILE A 313 -3.14 -0.53 11.65
CA ILE A 313 -2.81 -1.13 12.96
C ILE A 313 -4.03 -1.88 13.53
N GLU A 314 -5.25 -1.39 13.25
CA GLU A 314 -6.50 -2.02 13.66
C GLU A 314 -6.65 -3.45 13.09
N ARG A 315 -6.10 -3.70 11.89
CA ARG A 315 -6.05 -5.04 11.30
C ARG A 315 -5.02 -5.96 11.98
N LEU A 316 -3.89 -5.40 12.42
CA LEU A 316 -2.91 -6.17 13.20
C LEU A 316 -3.46 -6.50 14.60
N PHE A 317 -4.19 -5.58 15.24
CA PHE A 317 -4.89 -5.87 16.49
C PHE A 317 -6.00 -6.91 16.34
N ASN A 318 -6.61 -7.00 15.15
CA ASN A 318 -7.57 -8.06 14.86
C ASN A 318 -6.88 -9.42 14.71
N LEU A 319 -5.65 -9.48 14.16
CA LEU A 319 -4.86 -10.71 14.07
C LEU A 319 -4.25 -11.13 15.41
N TYR A 320 -3.80 -10.17 16.21
CA TYR A 320 -3.08 -10.34 17.45
C TYR A 320 -3.72 -9.45 18.53
N PRO A 321 -4.85 -9.89 19.14
CA PRO A 321 -5.69 -9.03 19.96
C PRO A 321 -5.13 -8.69 21.33
N THR A 322 -4.17 -9.46 21.84
CA THR A 322 -3.49 -9.17 23.10
C THR A 322 -2.10 -8.59 22.87
N LEU A 323 -1.60 -7.81 23.83
CA LEU A 323 -0.25 -7.25 23.77
C LEU A 323 0.83 -8.35 23.67
N ASP A 324 0.64 -9.46 24.38
CA ASP A 324 1.58 -10.57 24.39
C ASP A 324 1.61 -11.27 23.02
N GLU A 325 0.46 -11.52 22.41
CA GLU A 325 0.39 -12.05 21.04
C GLU A 325 1.01 -11.07 20.04
N PHE A 326 0.71 -9.78 20.19
CA PHE A 326 1.29 -8.76 19.31
C PHE A 326 2.82 -8.76 19.41
N LYS A 327 3.39 -8.73 20.63
CA LYS A 327 4.84 -8.78 20.86
C LYS A 327 5.49 -10.08 20.41
N ALA A 328 4.78 -11.19 20.45
CA ALA A 328 5.28 -12.49 19.99
C ALA A 328 5.45 -12.55 18.46
N HIS A 329 4.66 -11.77 17.71
CA HIS A 329 4.60 -11.86 16.25
C HIS A 329 5.10 -10.62 15.50
N VAL A 330 5.10 -9.44 16.15
CA VAL A 330 5.41 -8.17 15.50
C VAL A 330 6.70 -7.58 16.08
N ASP A 331 7.72 -7.46 15.24
CA ASP A 331 8.92 -6.69 15.52
C ASP A 331 8.84 -5.33 14.83
N ALA A 332 9.32 -4.28 15.50
CA ALA A 332 9.40 -2.96 14.90
C ALA A 332 10.61 -2.18 15.40
N TYR A 333 11.26 -1.46 14.49
CA TYR A 333 12.40 -0.59 14.75
C TYR A 333 12.18 0.77 14.09
N SER A 334 12.84 1.80 14.60
CA SER A 334 12.76 3.14 14.04
C SER A 334 14.12 3.63 13.57
N VAL A 335 14.11 4.45 12.52
CA VAL A 335 15.30 4.98 11.84
C VAL A 335 15.15 6.51 11.71
N THR A 336 16.22 7.24 12.02
CA THR A 336 16.30 8.70 11.92
C THR A 336 16.65 9.15 10.50
N ASP A 337 16.47 10.44 10.19
CA ASP A 337 16.84 11.01 8.89
C ASP A 337 18.35 10.95 8.60
N ASP A 338 19.19 11.11 9.62
CA ASP A 338 20.66 10.98 9.47
C ASP A 338 21.06 9.53 9.16
N GLU A 339 20.40 8.57 9.77
CA GLU A 339 20.59 7.14 9.48
C GLU A 339 20.07 6.79 8.08
N ILE A 340 18.96 7.38 7.61
CA ILE A 340 18.49 7.23 6.23
C ILE A 340 19.55 7.67 5.24
N LEU A 341 20.10 8.89 5.40
CA LEU A 341 21.13 9.43 4.50
C LEU A 341 22.41 8.57 4.51
N SER A 342 22.90 8.20 5.69
CA SER A 342 24.08 7.37 5.81
C SER A 342 23.88 5.96 5.23
N THR A 343 22.67 5.39 5.33
CA THR A 343 22.34 4.08 4.77
C THR A 343 22.24 4.11 3.25
N ILE A 344 21.66 5.16 2.66
CA ILE A 344 21.66 5.35 1.20
C ILE A 344 23.11 5.38 0.70
N LYS A 345 23.97 6.18 1.36
CA LYS A 345 25.39 6.30 0.99
C LYS A 345 26.13 4.97 1.10
N SER A 346 26.06 4.31 2.25
CA SER A 346 26.78 3.06 2.48
C SER A 346 26.30 1.93 1.56
N THR A 347 25.02 1.86 1.25
CA THR A 347 24.47 0.89 0.29
C THR A 347 25.00 1.16 -1.12
N TYR A 348 25.03 2.42 -1.56
CA TYR A 348 25.60 2.79 -2.86
C TYR A 348 27.09 2.41 -2.94
N GLU A 349 27.87 2.71 -1.92
CA GLU A 349 29.32 2.42 -1.87
C GLU A 349 29.62 0.91 -1.84
N SER A 350 28.82 0.12 -1.11
CA SER A 350 29.10 -1.33 -0.92
C SER A 350 28.46 -2.23 -1.97
N GLU A 351 27.26 -1.86 -2.47
CA GLU A 351 26.46 -2.69 -3.37
C GLU A 351 26.38 -2.13 -4.80
N ASN A 352 26.87 -0.90 -5.03
CA ASN A 352 26.62 -0.13 -6.26
C ASN A 352 25.12 -0.07 -6.61
N TYR A 353 24.28 0.07 -5.59
CA TYR A 353 22.84 0.02 -5.69
C TYR A 353 22.21 1.21 -4.96
N ILE A 354 21.37 1.98 -5.68
CA ILE A 354 20.71 3.15 -5.13
C ILE A 354 19.35 2.73 -4.57
N ILE A 355 19.07 3.05 -3.33
CA ILE A 355 17.80 2.79 -2.65
C ILE A 355 17.08 4.10 -2.29
N CYS A 356 15.73 4.08 -2.30
CA CYS A 356 14.95 5.24 -1.88
C CYS A 356 14.99 5.41 -0.34
N PRO A 357 14.62 6.59 0.19
CA PRO A 357 14.63 6.86 1.63
C PRO A 357 13.81 5.85 2.46
N HIS A 358 12.70 5.38 1.92
CA HIS A 358 11.85 4.38 2.58
C HIS A 358 12.57 3.03 2.68
N THR A 359 13.16 2.57 1.58
CA THR A 359 13.96 1.33 1.56
C THR A 359 15.15 1.44 2.49
N ALA A 360 15.76 2.63 2.62
CA ALA A 360 16.86 2.87 3.55
C ALA A 360 16.48 2.60 5.01
N CYS A 361 15.23 2.89 5.42
CA CYS A 361 14.76 2.50 6.75
C CYS A 361 14.84 0.97 6.95
N ALA A 362 14.36 0.19 5.98
CA ALA A 362 14.39 -1.27 6.08
C ALA A 362 15.82 -1.82 5.99
N LYS A 363 16.66 -1.24 5.12
CA LYS A 363 18.08 -1.64 4.98
C LYS A 363 18.87 -1.36 6.24
N LYS A 364 18.66 -0.20 6.90
CA LYS A 364 19.28 0.14 8.19
C LYS A 364 18.91 -0.87 9.27
N VAL A 365 17.62 -1.21 9.37
CA VAL A 365 17.16 -2.24 10.32
C VAL A 365 17.82 -3.59 10.03
N TYR A 366 17.97 -3.97 8.74
CA TYR A 366 18.74 -5.16 8.39
C TYR A 366 20.18 -5.09 8.86
N ASP A 367 20.87 -4.00 8.57
CA ASP A 367 22.30 -3.86 8.88
C ASP A 367 22.57 -3.89 10.39
N ASP A 368 21.68 -3.30 11.20
CA ASP A 368 21.88 -3.23 12.66
C ASP A 368 21.49 -4.51 13.40
N HIS A 369 20.42 -5.19 12.94
CA HIS A 369 19.80 -6.25 13.74
C HIS A 369 19.81 -7.62 13.06
N PHE A 370 19.93 -7.68 11.74
CA PHE A 370 19.74 -8.92 10.97
C PHE A 370 20.85 -9.20 9.95
N LYS A 371 21.96 -8.45 9.99
CA LYS A 371 23.06 -8.61 9.04
C LYS A 371 23.55 -10.06 8.98
N GLY A 372 23.65 -10.61 7.76
CA GLY A 372 24.05 -11.99 7.52
C GLY A 372 22.92 -13.02 7.71
N LYS A 373 21.70 -12.59 8.01
CA LYS A 373 20.51 -13.47 7.99
C LYS A 373 19.91 -13.53 6.58
N ASN A 374 19.15 -14.60 6.32
CA ASN A 374 18.36 -14.73 5.11
C ASN A 374 17.18 -13.76 5.17
N ALA A 375 17.21 -12.72 4.36
CA ALA A 375 16.26 -11.62 4.46
C ALA A 375 15.80 -11.09 3.09
N ILE A 376 14.58 -10.59 3.05
CA ILE A 376 14.06 -9.79 1.95
C ILE A 376 13.75 -8.38 2.49
N ILE A 377 14.48 -7.40 1.97
CA ILE A 377 14.30 -5.98 2.25
C ILE A 377 13.32 -5.44 1.22
N VAL A 378 12.20 -4.88 1.67
CA VAL A 378 11.15 -4.44 0.74
C VAL A 378 11.47 -3.05 0.20
N SER A 379 11.69 -2.96 -1.12
CA SER A 379 11.96 -1.72 -1.84
C SER A 379 10.67 -1.18 -2.45
N THR A 380 10.14 -0.12 -1.82
CA THR A 380 8.74 0.32 -2.01
C THR A 380 8.55 1.36 -3.10
N ALA A 381 9.61 2.05 -3.52
CA ALA A 381 9.53 3.08 -4.55
C ALA A 381 10.87 3.24 -5.27
N ASP A 382 10.82 3.69 -6.52
CA ASP A 382 12.00 4.02 -7.30
C ASP A 382 12.74 5.23 -6.69
N PRO A 383 14.08 5.18 -6.55
CA PRO A 383 14.89 6.28 -6.03
C PRO A 383 14.70 7.61 -6.79
N ALA A 384 14.43 7.56 -8.09
CA ALA A 384 14.22 8.75 -8.92
C ALA A 384 13.05 9.62 -8.47
N LYS A 385 12.11 9.09 -7.71
CA LYS A 385 11.01 9.88 -7.10
C LYS A 385 11.49 10.81 -5.98
N PHE A 386 12.68 10.57 -5.44
CA PHE A 386 13.27 11.24 -4.28
C PHE A 386 14.64 11.84 -4.60
N GLU A 387 14.82 12.33 -5.82
CA GLU A 387 16.11 12.80 -6.37
C GLU A 387 16.86 13.75 -5.43
N ASN A 388 16.17 14.68 -4.78
CA ASN A 388 16.81 15.66 -3.87
C ASN A 388 17.42 14.97 -2.63
N VAL A 389 16.81 13.91 -2.12
CA VAL A 389 17.32 13.15 -0.97
C VAL A 389 18.52 12.30 -1.41
N ILE A 390 18.42 11.68 -2.59
CA ILE A 390 19.49 10.86 -3.15
C ILE A 390 20.71 11.73 -3.47
N ASP A 391 20.51 12.86 -4.15
CA ASP A 391 21.58 13.83 -4.47
C ASP A 391 22.26 14.32 -3.17
N LYS A 392 21.48 14.65 -2.13
CA LYS A 392 22.03 15.02 -0.82
C LYS A 392 22.88 13.90 -0.19
N ALA A 393 22.50 12.64 -0.36
CA ALA A 393 23.18 11.51 0.26
C ALA A 393 24.46 11.08 -0.46
N ILE A 394 24.44 11.07 -1.81
CA ILE A 394 25.51 10.48 -2.63
C ILE A 394 26.03 11.39 -3.76
N GLY A 395 25.49 12.59 -3.94
CA GLY A 395 25.91 13.51 -5.01
C GLY A 395 25.55 13.03 -6.42
N VAL A 396 24.62 12.08 -6.56
CA VAL A 396 24.21 11.49 -7.84
C VAL A 396 22.67 11.61 -7.97
N LYS A 397 22.20 11.96 -9.15
CA LYS A 397 20.76 11.93 -9.48
C LYS A 397 20.44 10.59 -10.13
N PRO A 398 19.47 9.83 -9.59
CA PRO A 398 19.05 8.58 -10.20
C PRO A 398 18.44 8.81 -11.59
N ASP A 399 18.69 7.90 -12.51
CA ASP A 399 18.05 7.90 -13.82
C ASP A 399 16.53 7.73 -13.67
N LEU A 400 15.78 8.42 -14.52
CA LEU A 400 14.32 8.28 -14.58
C LEU A 400 13.95 6.97 -15.25
N PRO A 401 13.16 6.10 -14.62
CA PRO A 401 12.61 4.96 -15.31
C PRO A 401 11.66 5.44 -16.43
N HIS A 402 11.61 4.69 -17.53
CA HIS A 402 10.83 5.06 -18.73
C HIS A 402 9.36 5.37 -18.40
N SER A 403 8.76 4.62 -17.48
CA SER A 403 7.37 4.86 -17.02
C SER A 403 7.17 6.25 -16.45
N LEU A 404 8.12 6.78 -15.68
CA LEU A 404 8.04 8.13 -15.12
C LEU A 404 8.41 9.20 -16.16
N ASP A 405 9.39 8.96 -17.01
CA ASP A 405 9.83 9.92 -18.03
C ASP A 405 8.66 10.28 -18.95
N GLU A 406 7.90 9.29 -19.42
CA GLU A 406 6.72 9.53 -20.27
C GLU A 406 5.59 10.27 -19.55
N LEU A 407 5.37 9.97 -18.27
CA LEU A 407 4.36 10.68 -17.47
C LEU A 407 4.73 12.14 -17.23
N LEU A 408 5.98 12.42 -16.92
CA LEU A 408 6.45 13.75 -16.57
C LEU A 408 6.46 14.75 -17.77
N LYS A 409 6.30 14.28 -18.99
CA LYS A 409 6.15 15.11 -20.21
C LYS A 409 4.75 15.71 -20.35
N ARG A 410 3.73 15.19 -19.64
CA ARG A 410 2.34 15.68 -19.73
C ARG A 410 2.15 17.01 -19.02
N ASP A 411 1.18 17.78 -19.46
CA ASP A 411 0.80 19.05 -18.84
C ASP A 411 0.05 18.83 -17.51
N GLU A 412 0.21 19.75 -16.58
CA GLU A 412 -0.49 19.73 -15.30
C GLU A 412 -1.90 20.29 -15.42
N VAL A 413 -2.86 19.57 -14.84
CA VAL A 413 -4.28 19.96 -14.75
C VAL A 413 -4.74 19.80 -13.30
N TYR A 414 -4.91 20.92 -12.59
CA TYR A 414 -5.37 20.92 -11.21
C TYR A 414 -6.08 22.23 -10.84
N LYS A 415 -6.80 22.22 -9.73
CA LYS A 415 -7.49 23.38 -9.18
C LYS A 415 -6.90 23.74 -7.81
N ASN A 416 -6.74 25.04 -7.54
CA ASN A 416 -6.46 25.53 -6.18
C ASN A 416 -7.78 25.76 -5.47
N ILE A 417 -7.92 25.24 -4.25
CA ILE A 417 -9.13 25.38 -3.45
C ILE A 417 -8.83 25.74 -2.00
N GLU A 418 -9.76 26.45 -1.37
CA GLU A 418 -9.76 26.70 0.07
C GLU A 418 -10.28 25.46 0.82
N LYS A 419 -10.01 25.41 2.14
CA LYS A 419 -10.51 24.36 3.03
C LYS A 419 -12.05 24.29 2.99
N GLY A 420 -12.57 23.08 3.06
CA GLY A 420 -14.00 22.79 3.05
C GLY A 420 -14.37 21.78 1.98
N TYR A 421 -14.90 20.62 2.39
CA TYR A 421 -15.18 19.50 1.47
C TYR A 421 -16.23 19.85 0.39
N LYS A 422 -17.11 20.82 0.65
CA LYS A 422 -18.12 21.27 -0.34
C LYS A 422 -17.48 21.87 -1.59
N ASN A 423 -16.29 22.47 -1.47
CA ASN A 423 -15.54 23.02 -2.60
C ASN A 423 -15.10 21.96 -3.63
N LEU A 424 -15.13 20.67 -3.25
CA LEU A 424 -14.84 19.56 -4.15
C LEU A 424 -15.97 19.28 -5.14
N PHE A 425 -17.18 19.82 -4.91
CA PHE A 425 -18.39 19.49 -5.65
C PHE A 425 -19.02 20.72 -6.33
N LEU A 426 -18.26 21.83 -6.37
CA LEU A 426 -18.62 23.06 -7.09
C LEU A 426 -18.23 23.03 -8.56
#